data_f8a37f9e235a575d7bcd4101ada5c8b9
#
_entry.id   f8a37f9e235a575d7bcd4101ada5c8b9
#
_cell.length_a   1.000
_cell.length_b   1.000
_cell.length_c   1.000
_cell.angle_alpha   90.00
_cell.angle_beta   90.00
_cell.angle_gamma   90.00
#
_symmetry.space_group_name_H-M   'P 1'
#
loop_
_entity.id
_entity.type
_entity.pdbx_description
1 polymer ?
#
loop_
_entity_poly.entity_id
_entity_poly.type
_entity_poly.pdbx_seq_one_letter_code
_entity_poly.pdbx_strand_id
1 'polypeptide(L)'
;LAGHAAFDGILFHDDALLSDYEDASAPAITAYQQAGFSGSLSEIRQNPEQFKQWTRFKSRALTDFTLELSARVKAIRGPHVKTARNIFALPVIQPESEAWFAQNYADFLKSYDWTAIMAMPYMEGVTEKSADQWLIQLTNQMKSIPQAKDKSILELQAQNWQKNGQHQAISSQQLAHWMSLLQLNGVKNYGYYPDNFLHNQPEIDVIRPEFSTAWYPKND
;
A
#
# COMPACT_ATOMS: atom_id res chain seq x y z
N LEU A 1 -7.51 15.07 16.13
CA LEU A 1 -6.55 14.04 16.55
C LEU A 1 -5.20 14.68 16.92
N ALA A 2 -4.52 15.38 16.01
CA ALA A 2 -3.16 15.91 16.23
C ALA A 2 -3.01 16.81 17.48
N GLY A 3 -4.04 17.55 17.87
CA GLY A 3 -4.04 18.37 19.09
C GLY A 3 -4.32 17.61 20.38
N HIS A 4 -4.72 16.33 20.32
CA HIS A 4 -5.24 15.58 21.47
C HIS A 4 -4.48 14.29 21.79
N ALA A 5 -3.63 13.80 20.89
CA ALA A 5 -2.87 12.58 21.08
C ALA A 5 -1.41 12.78 20.69
N ALA A 6 -0.49 12.14 21.43
CA ALA A 6 0.90 12.03 21.04
C ALA A 6 1.07 10.83 20.10
N PHE A 7 1.77 11.06 18.98
CA PHE A 7 2.14 10.00 18.02
C PHE A 7 3.32 10.48 17.18
N ASP A 8 4.08 9.52 16.64
CA ASP A 8 5.32 9.77 15.89
C ASP A 8 5.11 9.66 14.37
N GLY A 9 3.95 9.19 13.93
CA GLY A 9 3.64 9.06 12.52
C GLY A 9 2.15 8.95 12.22
N ILE A 10 1.82 9.11 10.94
CA ILE A 10 0.48 8.89 10.37
C ILE A 10 0.60 7.95 9.19
N LEU A 11 -0.30 6.98 9.12
CA LEU A 11 -0.50 6.12 7.98
C LEU A 11 -1.80 6.53 7.28
N PHE A 12 -1.71 6.85 6.00
CA PHE A 12 -2.86 6.95 5.12
C PHE A 12 -3.17 5.56 4.57
N HIS A 13 -4.31 5.04 4.95
CA HIS A 13 -4.77 3.73 4.55
C HIS A 13 -5.13 3.68 3.06
N ASP A 14 -5.52 2.52 2.55
CA ASP A 14 -5.80 2.26 1.14
C ASP A 14 -7.10 2.86 0.61
N ASP A 15 -7.96 3.41 1.46
CA ASP A 15 -9.29 3.92 1.10
C ASP A 15 -9.29 5.13 0.14
N ALA A 16 -8.17 5.83 -0.01
CA ALA A 16 -8.05 6.96 -0.93
C ALA A 16 -7.78 6.48 -2.37
N LEU A 17 -8.83 5.98 -3.01
CA LEU A 17 -8.81 5.42 -4.36
C LEU A 17 -9.74 6.20 -5.31
N LEU A 18 -9.40 6.17 -6.60
CA LEU A 18 -10.29 6.54 -7.69
C LEU A 18 -10.08 5.55 -8.84
N SER A 19 -11.16 4.92 -9.26
CA SER A 19 -11.13 4.01 -10.41
C SER A 19 -11.00 4.77 -11.73
N ASP A 20 -10.91 4.03 -12.83
CA ASP A 20 -10.93 4.58 -14.19
C ASP A 20 -12.30 5.11 -14.64
N TYR A 21 -13.31 5.11 -13.75
CA TYR A 21 -14.63 5.71 -13.92
C TYR A 21 -14.90 6.89 -12.98
N GLU A 22 -14.02 7.13 -12.02
CA GLU A 22 -14.19 8.13 -10.97
C GLU A 22 -13.15 9.25 -11.08
N ASP A 23 -13.46 10.44 -10.61
CA ASP A 23 -14.69 10.91 -9.99
C ASP A 23 -15.60 11.56 -11.06
N ALA A 24 -16.92 11.30 -11.00
CA ALA A 24 -17.91 11.87 -11.90
C ALA A 24 -18.78 12.94 -11.22
N SER A 25 -18.42 13.41 -10.04
CA SER A 25 -19.14 14.49 -9.34
C SER A 25 -18.98 15.84 -10.05
N ALA A 26 -19.93 16.73 -9.89
CA ALA A 26 -19.86 18.06 -10.50
C ALA A 26 -18.61 18.85 -10.08
N PRO A 27 -18.15 18.83 -8.81
CA PRO A 27 -16.88 19.45 -8.43
C PRO A 27 -15.67 18.84 -9.15
N ALA A 28 -15.63 17.51 -9.32
CA ALA A 28 -14.52 16.84 -9.99
C ALA A 28 -14.50 17.20 -11.50
N ILE A 29 -15.64 17.20 -12.17
CA ILE A 29 -15.76 17.62 -13.57
C ILE A 29 -15.25 19.06 -13.74
N THR A 30 -15.63 19.97 -12.83
CA THR A 30 -15.15 21.35 -12.84
C THR A 30 -13.61 21.41 -12.70
N ALA A 31 -13.04 20.62 -11.79
CA ALA A 31 -11.59 20.54 -11.60
C ALA A 31 -10.88 20.01 -12.85
N TYR A 32 -11.44 19.01 -13.53
CA TYR A 32 -10.90 18.48 -14.78
C TYR A 32 -10.89 19.53 -15.88
N GLN A 33 -11.99 20.26 -16.05
CA GLN A 33 -12.08 21.36 -17.03
C GLN A 33 -11.05 22.46 -16.74
N GLN A 34 -10.89 22.86 -15.49
CA GLN A 34 -9.87 23.82 -15.06
C GLN A 34 -8.44 23.32 -15.31
N ALA A 35 -8.23 22.01 -15.24
CA ALA A 35 -6.95 21.36 -15.55
C ALA A 35 -6.72 21.17 -17.07
N GLY A 36 -7.66 21.59 -17.92
CA GLY A 36 -7.55 21.55 -19.36
C GLY A 36 -8.09 20.28 -20.03
N PHE A 37 -8.75 19.39 -19.28
CA PHE A 37 -9.44 18.25 -19.89
C PHE A 37 -10.73 18.72 -20.55
N SER A 38 -10.91 18.32 -21.81
CA SER A 38 -12.11 18.66 -22.60
C SER A 38 -12.94 17.41 -22.88
N GLY A 39 -14.27 17.61 -22.99
CA GLY A 39 -15.20 16.52 -23.26
C GLY A 39 -15.77 15.86 -22.00
N SER A 40 -16.56 14.84 -22.23
CA SER A 40 -17.11 13.97 -21.18
C SER A 40 -16.07 12.96 -20.67
N LEU A 41 -16.29 12.37 -19.51
CA LEU A 41 -15.42 11.30 -19.00
C LEU A 41 -15.30 10.11 -19.96
N SER A 42 -16.38 9.82 -20.70
CA SER A 42 -16.35 8.77 -21.73
C SER A 42 -15.40 9.11 -22.87
N GLU A 43 -15.39 10.37 -23.32
CA GLU A 43 -14.47 10.82 -24.37
C GLU A 43 -13.02 10.84 -23.88
N ILE A 44 -12.78 11.32 -22.67
CA ILE A 44 -11.45 11.26 -22.04
C ILE A 44 -10.92 9.82 -21.99
N ARG A 45 -11.77 8.86 -21.57
CA ARG A 45 -11.38 7.43 -21.47
C ARG A 45 -11.15 6.78 -22.82
N GLN A 46 -11.79 7.24 -23.89
CA GLN A 46 -11.61 6.72 -25.24
C GLN A 46 -10.35 7.29 -25.92
N ASN A 47 -9.79 8.38 -25.43
CA ASN A 47 -8.55 8.95 -25.93
C ASN A 47 -7.36 8.52 -25.06
N PRO A 48 -6.46 7.65 -25.53
CA PRO A 48 -5.40 7.08 -24.71
C PRO A 48 -4.48 8.13 -24.05
N GLU A 49 -4.18 9.22 -24.75
CA GLU A 49 -3.31 10.27 -24.22
C GLU A 49 -4.02 11.09 -23.13
N GLN A 50 -5.26 11.50 -23.36
CA GLN A 50 -6.05 12.18 -22.33
C GLN A 50 -6.32 11.27 -21.13
N PHE A 51 -6.60 9.99 -21.34
CA PHE A 51 -6.81 9.02 -20.28
C PHE A 51 -5.58 8.89 -19.38
N LYS A 52 -4.39 8.79 -19.97
CA LYS A 52 -3.13 8.74 -19.23
C LYS A 52 -2.91 10.02 -18.41
N GLN A 53 -3.13 11.18 -19.01
CA GLN A 53 -2.97 12.46 -18.32
C GLN A 53 -3.99 12.62 -17.18
N TRP A 54 -5.23 12.23 -17.40
CA TRP A 54 -6.29 12.25 -16.39
C TRP A 54 -6.02 11.28 -15.23
N THR A 55 -5.52 10.08 -15.53
CA THR A 55 -5.04 9.13 -14.52
C THR A 55 -3.98 9.78 -13.62
N ARG A 56 -2.97 10.38 -14.21
CA ARG A 56 -1.90 11.08 -13.49
C ARG A 56 -2.41 12.28 -12.69
N PHE A 57 -3.37 13.02 -13.22
CA PHE A 57 -4.01 14.13 -12.52
C PHE A 57 -4.70 13.63 -11.24
N LYS A 58 -5.49 12.57 -11.32
CA LYS A 58 -6.19 11.99 -10.17
C LYS A 58 -5.22 11.47 -9.10
N SER A 59 -4.21 10.72 -9.51
CA SER A 59 -3.19 10.19 -8.60
C SER A 59 -2.47 11.32 -7.85
N ARG A 60 -2.14 12.41 -8.53
CA ARG A 60 -1.53 13.58 -7.90
C ARG A 60 -2.48 14.30 -6.97
N ALA A 61 -3.73 14.51 -7.38
CA ALA A 61 -4.73 15.18 -6.54
C ALA A 61 -4.92 14.46 -5.19
N LEU A 62 -5.02 13.12 -5.20
CA LEU A 62 -5.10 12.34 -3.96
C LEU A 62 -3.81 12.41 -3.14
N THR A 63 -2.66 12.40 -3.80
CA THR A 63 -1.36 12.54 -3.12
C THR A 63 -1.23 13.92 -2.48
N ASP A 64 -1.53 14.98 -3.22
CA ASP A 64 -1.46 16.36 -2.73
C ASP A 64 -2.41 16.60 -1.54
N PHE A 65 -3.61 16.03 -1.59
CA PHE A 65 -4.56 16.08 -0.48
C PHE A 65 -3.97 15.46 0.80
N THR A 66 -3.38 14.27 0.72
CA THR A 66 -2.77 13.65 1.90
C THR A 66 -1.51 14.37 2.37
N LEU A 67 -0.75 14.98 1.47
CA LEU A 67 0.40 15.83 1.82
C LEU A 67 -0.05 17.11 2.53
N GLU A 68 -1.16 17.73 2.13
CA GLU A 68 -1.72 18.88 2.86
C GLU A 68 -2.15 18.47 4.26
N LEU A 69 -2.84 17.34 4.42
CA LEU A 69 -3.17 16.79 5.75
C LEU A 69 -1.91 16.56 6.60
N SER A 70 -0.87 16.00 6.00
CA SER A 70 0.43 15.78 6.64
C SER A 70 1.06 17.10 7.10
N ALA A 71 1.01 18.13 6.28
CA ALA A 71 1.52 19.45 6.61
C ALA A 71 0.76 20.07 7.80
N ARG A 72 -0.57 19.94 7.85
CA ARG A 72 -1.39 20.39 8.98
C ARG A 72 -1.03 19.65 10.27
N VAL A 73 -0.83 18.34 10.20
CA VAL A 73 -0.41 17.55 11.36
C VAL A 73 0.98 17.98 11.83
N LYS A 74 1.94 18.13 10.92
CA LYS A 74 3.31 18.57 11.23
C LYS A 74 3.35 19.98 11.83
N ALA A 75 2.45 20.88 11.41
CA ALA A 75 2.34 22.20 11.98
C ALA A 75 1.91 22.18 13.47
N ILE A 76 1.17 21.17 13.89
CA ILE A 76 0.70 21.02 15.30
C ILE A 76 1.69 20.20 16.12
N ARG A 77 2.22 19.11 15.56
CA ARG A 77 3.02 18.09 16.29
C ARG A 77 4.53 18.26 16.12
N GLY A 78 4.95 19.01 15.13
CA GLY A 78 6.36 19.19 14.78
C GLY A 78 6.79 18.37 13.53
N PRO A 79 7.93 18.74 12.94
CA PRO A 79 8.41 18.16 11.69
C PRO A 79 8.89 16.70 11.81
N HIS A 80 9.06 16.19 13.04
CA HIS A 80 9.50 14.81 13.30
C HIS A 80 8.46 13.76 12.94
N VAL A 81 7.17 14.15 12.83
CA VAL A 81 6.09 13.22 12.50
C VAL A 81 6.34 12.60 11.13
N LYS A 82 6.41 11.28 11.11
CA LYS A 82 6.61 10.49 9.88
C LYS A 82 5.30 10.25 9.16
N THR A 83 5.41 10.03 7.86
CA THR A 83 4.26 9.76 7.00
C THR A 83 4.42 8.43 6.30
N ALA A 84 3.35 7.65 6.25
CA ALA A 84 3.28 6.43 5.46
C ALA A 84 1.98 6.40 4.66
N ARG A 85 1.98 5.69 3.54
CA ARG A 85 0.77 5.44 2.75
C ARG A 85 0.73 4.02 2.23
N ASN A 86 -0.45 3.38 2.32
CA ASN A 86 -0.68 2.07 1.73
C ASN A 86 -0.80 2.19 0.21
N ILE A 87 -0.31 1.18 -0.47
CA ILE A 87 -0.47 0.98 -1.90
C ILE A 87 -0.84 -0.48 -2.17
N PHE A 88 -1.77 -0.72 -3.09
CA PHE A 88 -2.05 -2.07 -3.58
C PHE A 88 -0.81 -2.66 -4.26
N ALA A 89 -0.69 -3.98 -4.27
CA ALA A 89 0.45 -4.63 -4.91
C ALA A 89 0.43 -4.45 -6.43
N LEU A 90 -0.76 -4.40 -7.03
CA LEU A 90 -0.89 -4.33 -8.49
C LEU A 90 -0.21 -3.09 -9.10
N PRO A 91 -0.35 -1.84 -8.58
CA PRO A 91 0.41 -0.68 -9.09
C PRO A 91 1.94 -0.79 -8.96
N VAL A 92 2.43 -1.70 -8.10
CA VAL A 92 3.88 -1.99 -8.00
C VAL A 92 4.30 -2.99 -9.09
N ILE A 93 3.48 -4.02 -9.35
CA ILE A 93 3.77 -5.08 -10.32
C ILE A 93 3.47 -4.63 -11.75
N GLN A 94 2.38 -3.87 -11.93
CA GLN A 94 1.86 -3.38 -13.22
C GLN A 94 1.58 -1.88 -13.09
N PRO A 95 2.54 -1.00 -13.38
CA PRO A 95 2.39 0.46 -13.20
C PRO A 95 1.21 1.08 -13.94
N GLU A 96 0.77 0.47 -15.05
CA GLU A 96 -0.42 0.91 -15.81
C GLU A 96 -1.73 0.76 -15.02
N SER A 97 -1.76 -0.09 -14.01
CA SER A 97 -2.91 -0.23 -13.11
C SER A 97 -3.14 1.02 -12.22
N GLU A 98 -2.24 2.00 -12.26
CA GLU A 98 -2.48 3.34 -11.71
C GLU A 98 -3.86 3.87 -12.11
N ALA A 99 -4.33 3.54 -13.32
CA ALA A 99 -5.64 3.94 -13.81
C ALA A 99 -6.81 3.44 -12.95
N TRP A 100 -6.65 2.28 -12.32
CA TRP A 100 -7.70 1.60 -11.56
C TRP A 100 -7.71 1.96 -10.07
N PHE A 101 -6.62 2.53 -9.57
CA PHE A 101 -6.44 2.81 -8.15
C PHE A 101 -6.14 4.29 -7.86
N ALA A 102 -5.76 5.07 -8.87
CA ALA A 102 -5.16 6.40 -8.70
C ALA A 102 -3.98 6.37 -7.70
N GLN A 103 -3.18 5.33 -7.77
CA GLN A 103 -1.98 5.13 -6.95
C GLN A 103 -0.75 4.97 -7.83
N ASN A 104 0.29 5.76 -7.57
CA ASN A 104 1.56 5.68 -8.28
C ASN A 104 2.71 5.43 -7.30
N TYR A 105 3.35 4.28 -7.44
CA TYR A 105 4.38 3.84 -6.50
C TYR A 105 5.60 4.77 -6.49
N ALA A 106 6.07 5.20 -7.65
CA ALA A 106 7.24 6.09 -7.74
C ALA A 106 6.96 7.46 -7.10
N ASP A 107 5.72 7.96 -7.20
CA ASP A 107 5.33 9.21 -6.54
C ASP A 107 5.23 9.01 -5.01
N PHE A 108 4.71 7.87 -4.55
CA PHE A 108 4.63 7.58 -3.11
C PHE A 108 6.01 7.51 -2.47
N LEU A 109 6.97 6.84 -3.11
CA LEU A 109 8.36 6.80 -2.64
C LEU A 109 9.01 8.18 -2.51
N LYS A 110 8.59 9.15 -3.31
CA LYS A 110 9.08 10.54 -3.23
C LYS A 110 8.35 11.34 -2.17
N SER A 111 7.05 11.09 -1.98
CA SER A 111 6.14 11.94 -1.23
C SER A 111 6.07 11.60 0.26
N TYR A 112 6.25 10.32 0.62
CA TYR A 112 6.12 9.84 2.00
C TYR A 112 7.45 9.34 2.54
N ASP A 113 7.57 9.30 3.87
CA ASP A 113 8.71 8.66 4.53
C ASP A 113 8.71 7.15 4.25
N TRP A 114 7.50 6.53 4.23
CA TRP A 114 7.30 5.11 3.98
C TRP A 114 6.15 4.84 3.00
N THR A 115 6.27 3.78 2.22
CA THR A 115 5.17 3.22 1.40
C THR A 115 4.91 1.79 1.84
N ALA A 116 3.71 1.53 2.38
CA ALA A 116 3.30 0.21 2.82
C ALA A 116 2.61 -0.51 1.65
N ILE A 117 3.29 -1.51 1.09
CA ILE A 117 2.78 -2.31 -0.03
C ILE A 117 1.94 -3.45 0.54
N MET A 118 0.68 -3.54 0.15
CA MET A 118 -0.22 -4.61 0.54
C MET A 118 0.19 -5.93 -0.12
N ALA A 119 1.16 -6.62 0.48
CA ALA A 119 1.70 -7.90 0.02
C ALA A 119 0.75 -9.04 0.40
N MET A 120 -0.46 -9.00 -0.17
CA MET A 120 -1.62 -9.80 0.22
C MET A 120 -2.08 -10.72 -0.92
N PRO A 121 -1.40 -11.85 -1.17
CA PRO A 121 -1.61 -12.68 -2.35
C PRO A 121 -3.07 -13.12 -2.52
N TYR A 122 -3.78 -13.46 -1.45
CA TYR A 122 -5.15 -13.93 -1.58
C TYR A 122 -6.14 -12.80 -1.89
N MET A 123 -5.86 -11.56 -1.52
CA MET A 123 -6.64 -10.40 -1.98
C MET A 123 -6.51 -10.19 -3.48
N GLU A 124 -5.35 -10.48 -4.04
CA GLU A 124 -5.08 -10.40 -5.48
C GLU A 124 -5.54 -11.66 -6.25
N GLY A 125 -6.31 -12.55 -5.60
CA GLY A 125 -6.83 -13.78 -6.22
C GLY A 125 -5.77 -14.87 -6.46
N VAL A 126 -4.59 -14.72 -5.88
CA VAL A 126 -3.51 -15.70 -6.01
C VAL A 126 -3.83 -16.94 -5.17
N THR A 127 -3.60 -18.12 -5.72
CA THR A 127 -3.81 -19.38 -5.01
C THR A 127 -2.71 -19.64 -3.98
N GLU A 128 -3.00 -20.46 -2.98
CA GLU A 128 -2.02 -20.86 -1.97
C GLU A 128 -0.72 -21.41 -2.59
N LYS A 129 -0.83 -22.25 -3.62
CA LYS A 129 0.32 -22.85 -4.32
C LYS A 129 1.21 -21.82 -5.03
N SER A 130 0.67 -20.64 -5.36
CA SER A 130 1.38 -19.62 -6.12
C SER A 130 1.76 -18.41 -5.24
N ALA A 131 1.37 -18.41 -3.98
CA ALA A 131 1.55 -17.25 -3.09
C ALA A 131 3.03 -16.90 -2.88
N ASP A 132 3.88 -17.88 -2.64
CA ASP A 132 5.32 -17.69 -2.44
C ASP A 132 5.97 -17.08 -3.69
N GLN A 133 5.67 -17.64 -4.86
CA GLN A 133 6.22 -17.13 -6.13
C GLN A 133 5.75 -15.70 -6.41
N TRP A 134 4.49 -15.39 -6.11
CA TRP A 134 3.94 -14.05 -6.26
C TRP A 134 4.61 -13.05 -5.32
N LEU A 135 4.85 -13.41 -4.04
CA LEU A 135 5.58 -12.58 -3.09
C LEU A 135 7.02 -12.31 -3.55
N ILE A 136 7.70 -13.31 -4.10
CA ILE A 136 9.04 -13.16 -4.69
C ILE A 136 8.99 -12.20 -5.88
N GLN A 137 8.02 -12.33 -6.77
CA GLN A 137 7.84 -11.43 -7.92
C GLN A 137 7.61 -9.99 -7.47
N LEU A 138 6.68 -9.76 -6.52
CA LEU A 138 6.42 -8.44 -5.94
C LEU A 138 7.69 -7.83 -5.33
N THR A 139 8.43 -8.61 -4.56
CA THR A 139 9.69 -8.20 -3.94
C THR A 139 10.74 -7.81 -4.99
N ASN A 140 10.88 -8.58 -6.06
CA ASN A 140 11.82 -8.28 -7.13
C ASN A 140 11.43 -7.02 -7.88
N GLN A 141 10.15 -6.82 -8.16
CA GLN A 141 9.64 -5.62 -8.81
C GLN A 141 9.86 -4.38 -7.92
N MET A 142 9.55 -4.47 -6.63
CA MET A 142 9.84 -3.42 -5.66
C MET A 142 11.35 -3.05 -5.69
N LYS A 143 12.23 -4.03 -5.59
CA LYS A 143 13.70 -3.81 -5.55
C LYS A 143 14.27 -3.21 -6.84
N SER A 144 13.58 -3.34 -7.97
CA SER A 144 14.01 -2.73 -9.25
C SER A 144 13.93 -1.20 -9.26
N ILE A 145 13.19 -0.61 -8.31
CA ILE A 145 13.01 0.83 -8.21
C ILE A 145 14.00 1.42 -7.19
N PRO A 146 14.78 2.45 -7.57
CA PRO A 146 15.71 3.11 -6.65
C PRO A 146 15.02 3.58 -5.36
N GLN A 147 15.70 3.44 -4.23
CA GLN A 147 15.24 3.81 -2.88
C GLN A 147 14.07 2.96 -2.33
N ALA A 148 13.40 2.15 -3.15
CA ALA A 148 12.24 1.37 -2.70
C ALA A 148 12.60 0.42 -1.55
N LYS A 149 13.76 -0.23 -1.61
CA LYS A 149 14.22 -1.16 -0.59
C LYS A 149 14.27 -0.56 0.83
N ASP A 150 14.59 0.73 0.94
CA ASP A 150 14.75 1.40 2.23
C ASP A 150 13.48 2.17 2.65
N LYS A 151 12.54 2.41 1.73
CA LYS A 151 11.33 3.19 1.97
C LYS A 151 10.03 2.36 1.87
N SER A 152 10.11 1.08 1.55
CA SER A 152 8.92 0.23 1.47
C SER A 152 8.82 -0.70 2.65
N ILE A 153 7.58 -0.92 3.08
CA ILE A 153 7.17 -1.92 4.06
C ILE A 153 6.27 -2.90 3.33
N LEU A 154 6.53 -4.19 3.39
CA LEU A 154 5.62 -5.20 2.86
C LEU A 154 4.65 -5.63 3.95
N GLU A 155 3.36 -5.35 3.75
CA GLU A 155 2.29 -5.67 4.67
C GLU A 155 1.62 -6.99 4.26
N LEU A 156 1.94 -8.05 4.98
CA LEU A 156 1.39 -9.38 4.74
C LEU A 156 -0.04 -9.48 5.28
N GLN A 157 -0.89 -10.27 4.62
CA GLN A 157 -2.22 -10.56 5.15
C GLN A 157 -2.17 -11.66 6.22
N ALA A 158 -2.78 -11.39 7.39
CA ALA A 158 -3.00 -12.40 8.43
C ALA A 158 -4.41 -13.02 8.33
N GLN A 159 -5.20 -12.57 7.35
CA GLN A 159 -6.57 -13.02 7.13
C GLN A 159 -6.88 -13.14 5.64
N ASN A 160 -7.62 -14.19 5.28
CA ASN A 160 -8.16 -14.35 3.94
C ASN A 160 -9.61 -13.85 3.92
N TRP A 161 -9.84 -12.72 3.25
CA TRP A 161 -11.16 -12.09 3.13
C TRP A 161 -11.99 -12.64 1.97
N GLN A 162 -11.39 -13.40 1.05
CA GLN A 162 -12.06 -13.84 -0.18
C GLN A 162 -12.89 -15.12 -0.04
N LYS A 163 -12.70 -15.87 1.04
CA LYS A 163 -13.31 -17.20 1.15
C LYS A 163 -14.78 -17.11 1.55
N ASN A 164 -15.69 -17.09 0.58
CA ASN A 164 -17.15 -17.23 0.74
C ASN A 164 -17.81 -16.24 1.73
N GLY A 165 -17.28 -15.02 1.84
CA GLY A 165 -17.77 -14.03 2.81
C GLY A 165 -17.45 -14.38 4.27
N GLN A 166 -16.74 -15.46 4.53
CA GLN A 166 -16.22 -15.81 5.83
C GLN A 166 -14.75 -15.44 5.91
N HIS A 167 -14.43 -14.62 6.88
CA HIS A 167 -13.06 -14.25 7.19
C HIS A 167 -12.33 -15.47 7.79
N GLN A 168 -11.30 -15.94 7.10
CA GLN A 168 -10.49 -17.06 7.59
C GLN A 168 -9.10 -16.58 7.96
N ALA A 169 -8.69 -16.79 9.21
CA ALA A 169 -7.33 -16.51 9.64
C ALA A 169 -6.30 -17.32 8.80
N ILE A 170 -5.22 -16.67 8.41
CA ILE A 170 -4.03 -17.34 7.89
C ILE A 170 -3.34 -18.01 9.08
N SER A 171 -2.84 -19.23 8.90
CA SER A 171 -2.13 -19.89 10.00
C SER A 171 -0.87 -19.10 10.38
N SER A 172 -0.53 -19.11 11.66
CA SER A 172 0.66 -18.41 12.15
C SER A 172 1.92 -18.96 11.52
N GLN A 173 1.96 -20.26 11.20
CA GLN A 173 3.07 -20.93 10.51
C GLN A 173 3.21 -20.43 9.06
N GLN A 174 2.09 -20.27 8.35
CA GLN A 174 2.12 -19.72 6.99
C GLN A 174 2.61 -18.27 6.98
N LEU A 175 2.16 -17.47 7.95
CA LEU A 175 2.59 -16.09 8.07
C LEU A 175 4.09 -15.99 8.40
N ALA A 176 4.57 -16.81 9.36
CA ALA A 176 5.99 -16.92 9.69
C ALA A 176 6.82 -17.35 8.47
N HIS A 177 6.33 -18.33 7.70
CA HIS A 177 6.97 -18.74 6.44
C HIS A 177 7.10 -17.57 5.45
N TRP A 178 6.05 -16.80 5.23
CA TRP A 178 6.11 -15.62 4.36
C TRP A 178 7.07 -14.55 4.86
N MET A 179 7.11 -14.30 6.16
CA MET A 179 8.10 -13.38 6.77
C MET A 179 9.54 -13.85 6.51
N SER A 180 9.82 -15.14 6.75
CA SER A 180 11.12 -15.74 6.41
C SER A 180 11.45 -15.61 4.92
N LEU A 181 10.46 -15.86 4.04
CA LEU A 181 10.62 -15.74 2.60
C LEU A 181 11.01 -14.30 2.20
N LEU A 182 10.36 -13.29 2.78
CA LEU A 182 10.71 -11.89 2.54
C LEU A 182 12.13 -11.56 3.00
N GLN A 183 12.54 -12.02 4.19
CA GLN A 183 13.90 -11.83 4.71
C GLN A 183 14.96 -12.44 3.77
N LEU A 184 14.76 -13.70 3.37
CA LEU A 184 15.66 -14.41 2.45
C LEU A 184 15.78 -13.68 1.10
N ASN A 185 14.72 -12.97 0.68
CA ASN A 185 14.74 -12.13 -0.51
C ASN A 185 15.23 -10.69 -0.25
N GLY A 186 15.80 -10.41 0.93
CA GLY A 186 16.45 -9.16 1.26
C GLY A 186 15.49 -8.00 1.57
N VAL A 187 14.25 -8.29 1.91
CA VAL A 187 13.30 -7.30 2.45
C VAL A 187 13.67 -7.01 3.90
N LYS A 188 13.79 -5.74 4.24
CA LYS A 188 14.15 -5.29 5.59
C LYS A 188 12.95 -4.92 6.44
N ASN A 189 11.90 -4.39 5.79
CA ASN A 189 10.75 -3.82 6.49
C ASN A 189 9.49 -4.56 6.04
N TYR A 190 8.83 -5.21 6.95
CA TYR A 190 7.58 -5.91 6.72
C TYR A 190 6.75 -5.95 8.00
N GLY A 191 5.49 -6.21 7.86
CA GLY A 191 4.52 -6.35 8.92
C GLY A 191 3.36 -7.22 8.46
N TYR A 192 2.29 -7.24 9.21
CA TYR A 192 1.07 -7.96 8.85
C TYR A 192 -0.18 -7.22 9.31
N TYR A 193 -1.29 -7.53 8.68
CA TYR A 193 -2.61 -7.02 9.01
C TYR A 193 -3.70 -8.09 8.73
N PRO A 194 -4.74 -8.20 9.58
CA PRO A 194 -4.89 -7.55 10.88
C PRO A 194 -4.16 -8.32 12.00
N ASP A 195 -3.97 -7.63 13.14
CA ASP A 195 -3.58 -8.26 14.39
C ASP A 195 -4.80 -8.44 15.30
N ASN A 196 -5.07 -9.66 15.71
CA ASN A 196 -6.13 -9.97 16.67
C ASN A 196 -5.54 -10.40 18.01
N PHE A 197 -4.99 -9.45 18.75
CA PHE A 197 -4.30 -9.67 20.01
C PHE A 197 -5.23 -10.28 21.10
N LEU A 198 -6.54 -10.06 21.01
CA LEU A 198 -7.50 -10.65 21.97
C LEU A 198 -7.59 -12.17 21.84
N HIS A 199 -7.36 -12.70 20.65
CA HIS A 199 -7.40 -14.12 20.36
C HIS A 199 -6.02 -14.72 20.06
N ASN A 200 -4.95 -13.93 20.27
CA ASN A 200 -3.58 -14.33 19.94
C ASN A 200 -3.47 -14.85 18.49
N GLN A 201 -4.02 -14.10 17.54
CA GLN A 201 -4.06 -14.47 16.13
C GLN A 201 -3.49 -13.32 15.26
N PRO A 202 -2.35 -13.55 14.61
CA PRO A 202 -1.51 -14.77 14.64
C PRO A 202 -0.87 -15.03 16.01
N GLU A 203 -0.53 -16.29 16.28
CA GLU A 203 0.10 -16.70 17.54
C GLU A 203 1.47 -16.02 17.70
N ILE A 204 1.58 -15.16 18.72
CA ILE A 204 2.77 -14.31 18.91
C ILE A 204 4.07 -15.13 19.05
N ASP A 205 4.03 -16.29 19.71
CA ASP A 205 5.22 -17.10 19.90
C ASP A 205 5.71 -17.77 18.61
N VAL A 206 4.82 -17.93 17.63
CA VAL A 206 5.17 -18.46 16.30
C VAL A 206 5.81 -17.38 15.41
N ILE A 207 5.26 -16.14 15.43
CA ILE A 207 5.71 -15.08 14.52
C ILE A 207 6.83 -14.20 15.11
N ARG A 208 6.97 -14.13 16.43
CA ARG A 208 7.98 -13.30 17.11
C ARG A 208 9.42 -13.54 16.62
N PRO A 209 9.89 -14.78 16.39
CA PRO A 209 11.22 -15.03 15.87
C PRO A 209 11.49 -14.37 14.51
N GLU A 210 10.47 -14.16 13.72
CA GLU A 210 10.58 -13.53 12.41
C GLU A 210 10.67 -12.00 12.47
N PHE A 211 10.27 -11.37 13.59
CA PHE A 211 10.36 -9.93 13.77
C PHE A 211 11.65 -9.45 14.42
N SER A 212 12.39 -10.31 15.06
CA SER A 212 13.54 -9.86 15.85
C SER A 212 14.71 -10.84 15.80
N THR A 213 15.49 -10.72 14.73
CA THR A 213 16.75 -11.49 14.59
C THR A 213 17.79 -11.14 15.69
N ALA A 214 17.67 -9.97 16.33
CA ALA A 214 18.54 -9.60 17.45
C ALA A 214 18.23 -10.41 18.72
N TRP A 215 16.94 -10.73 18.95
CA TRP A 215 16.49 -11.51 20.12
C TRP A 215 16.34 -13.00 19.81
N TYR A 216 16.12 -13.32 18.54
CA TYR A 216 15.96 -14.68 18.03
C TYR A 216 16.87 -14.88 16.82
N PRO A 217 18.22 -14.88 17.01
CA PRO A 217 19.13 -15.07 15.89
C PRO A 217 18.88 -16.43 15.25
N LYS A 218 18.70 -16.44 13.93
CA LYS A 218 18.66 -17.70 13.17
C LYS A 218 20.09 -18.24 13.16
N ASN A 219 20.30 -19.40 13.72
CA ASN A 219 21.56 -20.12 13.55
C ASN A 219 21.62 -20.60 12.10
N ASP A 220 22.64 -20.16 11.36
CA ASP A 220 22.97 -20.63 10.01
C ASP A 220 23.36 -22.11 10.03
#